data_1cb0f16ae228e4ebe9d230e78cfbd64a
#
_entry.id   1cb0f16ae228e4ebe9d230e78cfbd64a
#
_cell.length_a   1.000
_cell.length_b   1.000
_cell.length_c   1.000
_cell.angle_alpha   90.00
_cell.angle_beta   90.00
_cell.angle_gamma   90.00
#
_symmetry.space_group_name_H-M   'P 1'
#
loop_
_entity.id
_entity.type
_entity.pdbx_description
1 polymer ?
#
loop_
_entity_poly.entity_id
_entity_poly.type
_entity_poly.pdbx_seq_one_letter_code
_entity_poly.pdbx_strand_id
1 'polypeptide(L)'
;MSFSGFVTVEVLSFVLFYFFSGKARLHTCVLGRNKKSTNIAFVFLWLLCILFGVFIYAGIFKPAATYPFETLYNKNAYEQQFDAFLKHRLSIDIEPAKELLALSNPYDRASRTGIRFLWDRALYDGKYYSYFGITPIITVYYPYYFITGKVPSAATVCFILFTAAVTAVALTYLKAVGIFCEKPNKALVFFGFAAVESGSLLFMLLTSADMYYTAVISGVCFLSLFMMFSLAAYEKKKTAAKCADFFFAGISLVLTVMSRPNMALMSVIMVPLYLNVLCRKDIKTKVKLLSVLSFALPVFVGAAFQMWYNYARFSSVFDFGSAYQLTVADVSKYAVTPVLFLPAIYHYFLQLPDFKTEFPFFHLSASAYKGGYKGYIYLTRTMGIFNLPASLGLFGFPCVLTKKTENWKRATFLLGVIMPIAVAFLDMCLGGVNIRYLADIAFIAVLFGTLIIINLYSAVPDNQKALKFTAYIIFTLILYVSAFVGFLTVFENERYSNFSILS
;
A
#
# COMPACT_ATOMS: atom_id res chain seq x y z
N MET A 1 -24.92 12.38 13.72
CA MET A 1 -24.26 13.42 14.56
C MET A 1 -24.07 14.65 13.68
N SER A 2 -24.42 15.85 14.16
CA SER A 2 -24.18 17.09 13.40
C SER A 2 -22.68 17.41 13.36
N PHE A 3 -22.24 18.18 12.37
CA PHE A 3 -20.85 18.63 12.27
C PHE A 3 -20.38 19.37 13.53
N SER A 4 -21.22 20.26 14.07
CA SER A 4 -20.91 20.99 15.32
C SER A 4 -20.78 20.05 16.52
N GLY A 5 -21.65 19.06 16.65
CA GLY A 5 -21.56 18.05 17.70
C GLY A 5 -20.28 17.21 17.59
N PHE A 6 -19.91 16.84 16.36
CA PHE A 6 -18.66 16.14 16.10
C PHE A 6 -17.44 16.97 16.51
N VAL A 7 -17.33 18.23 16.04
CA VAL A 7 -16.21 19.13 16.40
C VAL A 7 -16.15 19.34 17.92
N THR A 8 -17.30 19.48 18.59
CA THR A 8 -17.34 19.64 20.04
C THR A 8 -16.77 18.42 20.77
N VAL A 9 -17.13 17.19 20.34
CA VAL A 9 -16.60 15.96 20.94
C VAL A 9 -15.09 15.86 20.73
N GLU A 10 -14.60 16.16 19.51
CA GLU A 10 -13.17 16.11 19.20
C GLU A 10 -12.36 17.14 20.02
N VAL A 11 -12.87 18.39 20.13
CA VAL A 11 -12.21 19.43 20.92
C VAL A 11 -12.19 19.04 22.40
N LEU A 12 -13.30 18.55 22.96
CA LEU A 12 -13.34 18.10 24.35
C LEU A 12 -12.40 16.92 24.59
N SER A 13 -12.37 15.95 23.70
CA SER A 13 -11.46 14.80 23.78
C SER A 13 -10.00 15.24 23.77
N PHE A 14 -9.65 16.20 22.91
CA PHE A 14 -8.30 16.75 22.84
C PHE A 14 -7.94 17.54 24.12
N VAL A 15 -8.85 18.36 24.66
CA VAL A 15 -8.64 19.10 25.90
C VAL A 15 -8.42 18.14 27.07
N LEU A 16 -9.24 17.10 27.19
CA LEU A 16 -9.07 16.07 28.21
C LEU A 16 -7.73 15.34 28.06
N PHE A 17 -7.36 14.98 26.84
CA PHE A 17 -6.05 14.37 26.55
C PHE A 17 -4.89 15.30 26.95
N TYR A 18 -4.97 16.60 26.64
CA TYR A 18 -3.96 17.58 27.02
C TYR A 18 -3.72 17.61 28.53
N PHE A 19 -4.81 17.77 29.31
CA PHE A 19 -4.71 17.81 30.79
C PHE A 19 -4.24 16.47 31.36
N PHE A 20 -4.77 15.36 30.88
CA PHE A 20 -4.34 14.02 31.31
C PHE A 20 -2.87 13.77 30.99
N SER A 21 -2.41 14.11 29.80
CA SER A 21 -1.02 13.93 29.37
C SER A 21 -0.05 14.74 30.23
N GLY A 22 -0.42 15.97 30.58
CA GLY A 22 0.38 16.82 31.47
C GLY A 22 0.49 16.22 32.88
N LYS A 23 -0.65 15.85 33.47
CA LYS A 23 -0.72 15.25 34.81
C LYS A 23 -0.01 13.90 34.91
N ALA A 24 -0.20 13.04 33.92
CA ALA A 24 0.44 11.72 33.86
C ALA A 24 1.88 11.75 33.31
N ARG A 25 2.41 12.91 32.92
CA ARG A 25 3.75 13.10 32.34
C ARG A 25 4.03 12.17 31.15
N LEU A 26 3.04 11.93 30.29
CA LEU A 26 3.18 11.01 29.16
C LEU A 26 4.28 11.45 28.18
N HIS A 27 4.55 12.75 28.08
CA HIS A 27 5.62 13.31 27.26
C HIS A 27 7.03 12.81 27.64
N THR A 28 7.23 12.33 28.88
CA THR A 28 8.52 11.79 29.35
C THR A 28 8.62 10.27 29.24
N CYS A 29 7.52 9.59 28.88
CA CYS A 29 7.48 8.13 28.83
C CYS A 29 8.20 7.59 27.61
N VAL A 30 9.38 7.02 27.80
CA VAL A 30 10.14 6.32 26.74
C VAL A 30 9.59 4.91 26.56
N LEU A 31 9.51 4.46 25.31
CA LEU A 31 9.11 3.09 24.95
C LEU A 31 10.15 2.09 25.48
N GLY A 32 9.75 1.27 26.44
CA GLY A 32 10.60 0.16 26.92
C GLY A 32 10.55 -1.01 25.95
N ARG A 33 11.69 -1.35 25.34
CA ARG A 33 11.79 -2.55 24.49
C ARG A 33 11.46 -3.80 25.31
N ASN A 34 10.64 -4.69 24.74
CA ASN A 34 10.26 -6.00 25.33
C ASN A 34 9.49 -5.96 26.65
N LYS A 35 8.88 -4.84 27.04
CA LYS A 35 7.96 -4.84 28.17
C LYS A 35 6.65 -5.55 27.78
N LYS A 36 6.26 -6.59 28.53
CA LYS A 36 5.05 -7.40 28.29
C LYS A 36 3.79 -6.54 28.11
N SER A 37 3.61 -5.51 28.95
CA SER A 37 2.47 -4.57 28.85
C SER A 37 2.46 -3.76 27.53
N THR A 38 3.64 -3.41 27.01
CA THR A 38 3.75 -2.70 25.73
C THR A 38 3.36 -3.61 24.56
N ASN A 39 3.83 -4.84 24.56
CA ASN A 39 3.49 -5.82 23.53
C ASN A 39 2.00 -6.14 23.53
N ILE A 40 1.39 -6.32 24.73
CA ILE A 40 -0.07 -6.53 24.86
C ILE A 40 -0.86 -5.36 24.26
N ALA A 41 -0.43 -4.12 24.51
CA ALA A 41 -1.11 -2.94 23.96
C ALA A 41 -1.04 -2.88 22.43
N PHE A 42 0.10 -3.24 21.81
CA PHE A 42 0.20 -3.32 20.34
C PHE A 42 -0.65 -4.46 19.76
N VAL A 43 -0.69 -5.62 20.42
CA VAL A 43 -1.58 -6.72 20.01
C VAL A 43 -3.04 -6.29 20.09
N PHE A 44 -3.41 -5.54 21.14
CA PHE A 44 -4.77 -5.00 21.26
C PHE A 44 -5.12 -4.02 20.13
N LEU A 45 -4.23 -3.07 19.81
CA LEU A 45 -4.42 -2.14 18.70
C LEU A 45 -4.53 -2.87 17.35
N TRP A 46 -3.67 -3.87 17.14
CA TRP A 46 -3.73 -4.71 15.95
C TRP A 46 -5.06 -5.46 15.85
N LEU A 47 -5.54 -6.04 16.96
CA LEU A 47 -6.86 -6.70 17.01
C LEU A 47 -8.00 -5.73 16.68
N LEU A 48 -7.96 -4.48 17.17
CA LEU A 48 -8.94 -3.47 16.80
C LEU A 48 -8.92 -3.18 15.29
N CYS A 49 -7.75 -3.11 14.66
CA CYS A 49 -7.62 -2.97 13.21
C CYS A 49 -8.25 -4.16 12.47
N ILE A 50 -8.01 -5.39 12.93
CA ILE A 50 -8.62 -6.59 12.35
C ILE A 50 -10.14 -6.59 12.53
N LEU A 51 -10.65 -6.25 13.72
CA LEU A 51 -12.09 -6.18 14.00
C LEU A 51 -12.79 -5.12 13.13
N PHE A 52 -12.15 -3.98 12.92
CA PHE A 52 -12.67 -2.98 11.99
C PHE A 52 -12.66 -3.49 10.54
N GLY A 53 -11.63 -4.22 10.13
CA GLY A 53 -11.60 -4.93 8.85
C GLY A 53 -12.72 -5.98 8.72
N VAL A 54 -13.04 -6.73 9.78
CA VAL A 54 -14.18 -7.67 9.82
C VAL A 54 -15.50 -6.93 9.62
N PHE A 55 -15.68 -5.78 10.28
CA PHE A 55 -16.86 -4.92 10.09
C PHE A 55 -17.00 -4.49 8.61
N ILE A 56 -15.92 -4.02 7.98
CA ILE A 56 -15.92 -3.66 6.56
C ILE A 56 -16.26 -4.88 5.70
N TYR A 57 -15.62 -6.02 5.96
CA TYR A 57 -15.83 -7.25 5.20
C TYR A 57 -17.27 -7.76 5.29
N ALA A 58 -17.90 -7.66 6.45
CA ALA A 58 -19.30 -8.04 6.64
C ALA A 58 -20.24 -7.31 5.67
N GLY A 59 -19.95 -6.02 5.39
CA GLY A 59 -20.73 -5.21 4.45
C GLY A 59 -20.57 -5.57 2.98
N ILE A 60 -19.51 -6.28 2.60
CA ILE A 60 -19.19 -6.65 1.20
C ILE A 60 -19.13 -8.14 0.98
N PHE A 61 -19.41 -8.93 2.02
CA PHE A 61 -19.32 -10.39 1.94
C PHE A 61 -20.14 -10.96 0.77
N LYS A 62 -19.51 -11.87 0.04
CA LYS A 62 -20.14 -12.69 -0.98
C LYS A 62 -19.68 -14.13 -0.80
N PRO A 63 -20.60 -15.12 -0.95
CA PRO A 63 -20.24 -16.52 -0.83
C PRO A 63 -19.23 -16.93 -1.92
N ALA A 64 -18.45 -17.97 -1.61
CA ALA A 64 -17.55 -18.60 -2.56
C ALA A 64 -18.34 -19.29 -3.68
N ALA A 65 -17.83 -19.23 -4.90
CA ALA A 65 -18.45 -19.83 -6.06
C ALA A 65 -18.09 -21.32 -6.17
N THR A 66 -19.03 -22.11 -6.67
CA THR A 66 -18.76 -23.49 -7.09
C THR A 66 -18.01 -23.50 -8.42
N TYR A 67 -17.06 -24.42 -8.57
CA TYR A 67 -16.36 -24.66 -9.84
C TYR A 67 -16.83 -25.99 -10.44
N PRO A 68 -17.01 -26.11 -11.77
CA PRO A 68 -16.76 -25.06 -12.79
C PRO A 68 -17.79 -23.94 -12.77
N PHE A 69 -17.41 -22.76 -13.30
CA PHE A 69 -18.30 -21.62 -13.37
C PHE A 69 -19.40 -21.82 -14.42
N GLU A 70 -20.66 -21.54 -14.07
CA GLU A 70 -21.77 -21.56 -15.03
C GLU A 70 -21.58 -20.53 -16.16
N THR A 71 -21.11 -19.33 -15.81
CA THR A 71 -20.84 -18.25 -16.77
C THR A 71 -19.53 -17.55 -16.45
N LEU A 72 -18.49 -17.83 -17.26
CA LEU A 72 -17.16 -17.25 -17.06
C LEU A 72 -17.10 -15.75 -17.43
N TYR A 73 -17.95 -15.31 -18.37
CA TYR A 73 -17.96 -13.94 -18.87
C TYR A 73 -18.22 -12.89 -17.78
N ASN A 74 -19.06 -13.18 -16.80
CA ASN A 74 -19.45 -12.29 -15.73
C ASN A 74 -18.48 -12.33 -14.52
N LYS A 75 -17.41 -13.12 -14.59
CA LYS A 75 -16.40 -13.22 -13.53
C LYS A 75 -15.36 -12.12 -13.64
N ASN A 76 -14.75 -11.77 -12.49
CA ASN A 76 -13.66 -10.79 -12.48
C ASN A 76 -12.37 -11.36 -13.12
N ALA A 77 -11.36 -10.50 -13.35
CA ALA A 77 -10.12 -10.89 -14.01
C ALA A 77 -9.37 -12.03 -13.30
N TYR A 78 -9.36 -12.05 -11.98
CA TYR A 78 -8.68 -13.08 -11.21
C TYR A 78 -9.40 -14.43 -11.28
N GLU A 79 -10.74 -14.44 -11.21
CA GLU A 79 -11.55 -15.65 -11.38
C GLU A 79 -11.39 -16.24 -12.78
N GLN A 80 -11.39 -15.38 -13.83
CA GLN A 80 -11.17 -15.79 -15.22
C GLN A 80 -9.75 -16.34 -15.44
N GLN A 81 -8.75 -15.70 -14.85
CA GLN A 81 -7.37 -16.18 -14.95
C GLN A 81 -7.14 -17.46 -14.14
N PHE A 82 -7.81 -17.61 -12.99
CA PHE A 82 -7.79 -18.83 -12.20
C PHE A 82 -8.40 -20.01 -12.96
N ASP A 83 -9.56 -19.80 -13.61
CA ASP A 83 -10.18 -20.80 -14.51
C ASP A 83 -9.23 -21.21 -15.63
N ALA A 84 -8.60 -20.22 -16.30
CA ALA A 84 -7.62 -20.51 -17.35
C ALA A 84 -6.46 -21.39 -16.84
N PHE A 85 -5.93 -21.10 -15.65
CA PHE A 85 -4.84 -21.87 -15.06
C PHE A 85 -5.26 -23.30 -14.66
N LEU A 86 -6.49 -23.48 -14.16
CA LEU A 86 -7.03 -24.82 -13.89
C LEU A 86 -7.17 -25.66 -15.18
N LYS A 87 -7.38 -24.99 -16.32
CA LYS A 87 -7.43 -25.60 -17.66
C LYS A 87 -6.06 -25.64 -18.37
N HIS A 88 -4.95 -25.40 -17.66
CA HIS A 88 -3.60 -25.33 -18.21
C HIS A 88 -3.43 -24.32 -19.36
N ARG A 89 -4.16 -23.19 -19.31
CA ARG A 89 -4.10 -22.10 -20.30
C ARG A 89 -3.57 -20.83 -19.67
N LEU A 90 -2.93 -19.97 -20.47
CA LEU A 90 -2.53 -18.62 -20.07
C LEU A 90 -3.55 -17.56 -20.53
N SER A 91 -4.27 -17.81 -21.62
CA SER A 91 -5.36 -16.95 -22.10
C SER A 91 -6.68 -17.30 -21.42
N ILE A 92 -7.53 -16.30 -21.19
CA ILE A 92 -8.88 -16.47 -20.67
C ILE A 92 -9.69 -17.29 -21.68
N ASP A 93 -10.48 -18.24 -21.19
CA ASP A 93 -11.27 -19.18 -21.99
C ASP A 93 -12.60 -18.55 -22.48
N ILE A 94 -12.47 -17.40 -23.17
CA ILE A 94 -13.57 -16.65 -23.77
C ILE A 94 -13.08 -16.13 -25.12
N GLU A 95 -13.80 -16.49 -26.19
CA GLU A 95 -13.47 -16.02 -27.53
C GLU A 95 -13.87 -14.55 -27.72
N PRO A 96 -12.98 -13.68 -28.25
CA PRO A 96 -13.33 -12.32 -28.61
C PRO A 96 -14.34 -12.28 -29.76
N ALA A 97 -15.22 -11.27 -29.78
CA ALA A 97 -16.15 -11.07 -30.87
C ALA A 97 -15.42 -10.84 -32.21
N LYS A 98 -15.93 -11.40 -33.30
CA LYS A 98 -15.35 -11.23 -34.63
C LYS A 98 -15.24 -9.78 -35.06
N GLU A 99 -16.25 -8.98 -34.70
CA GLU A 99 -16.30 -7.54 -34.94
C GLU A 99 -15.18 -6.80 -34.22
N LEU A 100 -14.82 -7.25 -32.99
CA LEU A 100 -13.70 -6.68 -32.23
C LEU A 100 -12.37 -6.96 -32.90
N LEU A 101 -12.18 -8.18 -33.40
CA LEU A 101 -10.96 -8.60 -34.07
C LEU A 101 -10.79 -7.96 -35.46
N ALA A 102 -11.89 -7.52 -36.08
CA ALA A 102 -11.90 -6.83 -37.37
C ALA A 102 -11.56 -5.33 -37.26
N LEU A 103 -11.49 -4.77 -36.05
CA LEU A 103 -11.16 -3.34 -35.85
C LEU A 103 -9.68 -3.08 -36.17
N SER A 104 -9.41 -1.99 -36.88
CA SER A 104 -8.06 -1.49 -37.13
C SER A 104 -7.32 -1.08 -35.87
N ASN A 105 -8.04 -0.55 -34.89
CA ASN A 105 -7.53 -0.27 -33.54
C ASN A 105 -8.58 -0.66 -32.49
N PRO A 106 -8.50 -1.88 -31.93
CA PRO A 106 -9.43 -2.32 -30.88
C PRO A 106 -9.21 -1.61 -29.53
N TYR A 107 -8.11 -0.88 -29.34
CA TYR A 107 -7.79 -0.20 -28.07
C TYR A 107 -8.46 1.19 -27.98
N ASP A 108 -8.85 1.78 -29.09
CA ASP A 108 -9.63 3.01 -29.08
C ASP A 108 -11.06 2.74 -28.60
N ARG A 109 -11.49 3.50 -27.59
CA ARG A 109 -12.82 3.34 -26.99
C ARG A 109 -13.95 3.60 -27.99
N ALA A 110 -13.81 4.62 -28.84
CA ALA A 110 -14.84 4.98 -29.81
C ALA A 110 -15.08 3.86 -30.84
N SER A 111 -14.01 3.20 -31.29
CA SER A 111 -14.07 2.10 -32.26
C SER A 111 -14.82 0.87 -31.71
N ARG A 112 -14.90 0.69 -30.40
CA ARG A 112 -15.56 -0.44 -29.73
C ARG A 112 -17.04 -0.20 -29.41
N THR A 113 -17.62 0.95 -29.79
CA THR A 113 -19.01 1.26 -29.48
C THR A 113 -19.97 0.23 -30.09
N GLY A 114 -20.84 -0.37 -29.26
CA GLY A 114 -21.77 -1.41 -29.66
C GLY A 114 -21.21 -2.84 -29.80
N ILE A 115 -19.89 -3.01 -29.64
CA ILE A 115 -19.25 -4.32 -29.69
C ILE A 115 -19.13 -4.90 -28.29
N ARG A 116 -19.44 -6.20 -28.13
CA ARG A 116 -19.29 -6.92 -26.86
C ARG A 116 -17.83 -7.30 -26.65
N PHE A 117 -17.24 -6.91 -25.51
CA PHE A 117 -15.86 -7.25 -25.14
C PHE A 117 -15.70 -7.36 -23.62
N LEU A 118 -14.59 -7.95 -23.18
CA LEU A 118 -14.23 -8.01 -21.77
C LEU A 118 -13.54 -6.71 -21.34
N TRP A 119 -14.21 -5.95 -20.48
CA TRP A 119 -13.68 -4.70 -19.94
C TRP A 119 -12.43 -4.92 -19.08
N ASP A 120 -11.42 -4.07 -19.26
CA ASP A 120 -10.14 -4.13 -18.55
C ASP A 120 -9.46 -5.52 -18.63
N ARG A 121 -9.50 -6.12 -19.81
CA ARG A 121 -8.66 -7.26 -20.19
C ARG A 121 -7.72 -6.85 -21.33
N ALA A 122 -6.55 -7.47 -21.37
CA ALA A 122 -5.63 -7.32 -22.49
C ALA A 122 -6.12 -8.18 -23.66
N LEU A 123 -6.24 -7.58 -24.84
CA LEU A 123 -6.46 -8.28 -26.10
C LEU A 123 -5.16 -8.34 -26.86
N TYR A 124 -4.58 -9.54 -27.04
CA TYR A 124 -3.32 -9.72 -27.74
C TYR A 124 -3.38 -10.99 -28.58
N ASP A 125 -2.97 -10.91 -29.83
CA ASP A 125 -2.97 -12.03 -30.79
C ASP A 125 -4.31 -12.81 -30.80
N GLY A 126 -5.43 -12.06 -30.89
CA GLY A 126 -6.77 -12.61 -30.94
C GLY A 126 -7.27 -13.31 -29.68
N LYS A 127 -6.62 -13.13 -28.53
CA LYS A 127 -6.98 -13.77 -27.26
C LYS A 127 -7.05 -12.74 -26.12
N TYR A 128 -7.92 -13.05 -25.15
CA TYR A 128 -7.97 -12.27 -23.92
C TYR A 128 -6.96 -12.77 -22.88
N TYR A 129 -6.29 -11.84 -22.22
CA TYR A 129 -5.42 -12.10 -21.08
C TYR A 129 -5.75 -11.18 -19.90
N SER A 130 -5.46 -11.63 -18.69
CA SER A 130 -5.39 -10.73 -17.54
C SER A 130 -4.02 -10.08 -17.50
N TYR A 131 -3.96 -8.76 -17.41
CA TYR A 131 -2.71 -8.01 -17.14
C TYR A 131 -2.47 -7.80 -15.64
N PHE A 132 -3.45 -8.17 -14.80
CA PHE A 132 -3.27 -8.14 -13.35
C PHE A 132 -2.22 -9.15 -12.90
N GLY A 133 -1.46 -8.79 -11.87
CA GLY A 133 -0.43 -9.66 -11.32
C GLY A 133 -0.99 -10.97 -10.74
N ILE A 134 -0.21 -12.04 -10.81
CA ILE A 134 -0.67 -13.39 -10.45
C ILE A 134 -0.57 -13.72 -8.96
N THR A 135 0.04 -12.85 -8.14
CA THR A 135 0.25 -13.10 -6.70
C THR A 135 -1.03 -13.51 -5.97
N PRO A 136 -2.18 -12.82 -6.11
CA PRO A 136 -3.41 -13.22 -5.44
C PRO A 136 -3.85 -14.64 -5.81
N ILE A 137 -3.61 -15.07 -7.04
CA ILE A 137 -3.96 -16.42 -7.50
C ILE A 137 -3.12 -17.46 -6.78
N ILE A 138 -1.80 -17.24 -6.74
CA ILE A 138 -0.85 -18.19 -6.14
C ILE A 138 -1.04 -18.24 -4.61
N THR A 139 -1.27 -17.08 -3.97
CA THR A 139 -1.26 -16.99 -2.50
C THR A 139 -2.62 -17.17 -1.85
N VAL A 140 -3.72 -16.96 -2.58
CA VAL A 140 -5.07 -17.06 -2.02
C VAL A 140 -5.98 -17.98 -2.81
N TYR A 141 -6.15 -17.79 -4.14
CA TYR A 141 -7.12 -18.59 -4.90
C TYR A 141 -6.78 -20.07 -4.88
N TYR A 142 -5.54 -20.48 -5.20
CA TYR A 142 -5.13 -21.87 -5.16
C TYR A 142 -5.23 -22.51 -3.77
N PRO A 143 -4.63 -21.92 -2.70
CA PRO A 143 -4.76 -22.50 -1.36
C PRO A 143 -6.21 -22.62 -0.90
N TYR A 144 -7.04 -21.60 -1.14
CA TYR A 144 -8.45 -21.63 -0.77
C TYR A 144 -9.20 -22.74 -1.51
N TYR A 145 -8.99 -22.85 -2.82
CA TYR A 145 -9.62 -23.88 -3.65
C TYR A 145 -9.21 -25.30 -3.24
N PHE A 146 -7.95 -25.53 -2.99
CA PHE A 146 -7.46 -26.84 -2.54
C PHE A 146 -8.02 -27.25 -1.17
N ILE A 147 -8.28 -26.30 -0.28
CA ILE A 147 -8.81 -26.57 1.06
C ILE A 147 -10.34 -26.77 1.02
N THR A 148 -11.05 -25.94 0.22
CA THR A 148 -12.52 -25.85 0.30
C THR A 148 -13.26 -26.46 -0.89
N GLY A 149 -12.59 -26.73 -2.01
CA GLY A 149 -13.21 -27.11 -3.27
C GLY A 149 -14.00 -25.98 -3.96
N LYS A 150 -13.95 -24.75 -3.42
CA LYS A 150 -14.70 -23.59 -3.93
C LYS A 150 -13.75 -22.44 -4.31
N VAL A 151 -14.20 -21.58 -5.20
CA VAL A 151 -13.46 -20.38 -5.62
C VAL A 151 -13.85 -19.21 -4.72
N PRO A 152 -12.90 -18.54 -4.02
CA PRO A 152 -13.23 -17.44 -3.14
C PRO A 152 -13.75 -16.23 -3.93
N SER A 153 -14.69 -15.47 -3.35
CA SER A 153 -15.11 -14.19 -3.92
C SER A 153 -14.00 -13.14 -3.83
N ALA A 154 -14.03 -12.11 -4.68
CA ALA A 154 -13.08 -10.99 -4.60
C ALA A 154 -13.03 -10.36 -3.20
N ALA A 155 -14.18 -10.23 -2.54
CA ALA A 155 -14.25 -9.73 -1.17
C ALA A 155 -13.47 -10.60 -0.18
N THR A 156 -13.61 -11.92 -0.28
CA THR A 156 -12.87 -12.88 0.58
C THR A 156 -11.37 -12.81 0.31
N VAL A 157 -10.97 -12.72 -0.97
CA VAL A 157 -9.55 -12.57 -1.34
C VAL A 157 -8.97 -11.28 -0.79
N CYS A 158 -9.67 -10.15 -0.98
CA CYS A 158 -9.25 -8.86 -0.43
C CYS A 158 -9.15 -8.90 1.09
N PHE A 159 -10.08 -9.54 1.79
CA PHE A 159 -10.06 -9.64 3.25
C PHE A 159 -8.90 -10.48 3.77
N ILE A 160 -8.60 -11.62 3.13
CA ILE A 160 -7.44 -12.45 3.48
C ILE A 160 -6.15 -11.67 3.30
N LEU A 161 -5.98 -11.03 2.12
CA LEU A 161 -4.80 -10.19 1.84
C LEU A 161 -4.73 -8.96 2.75
N PHE A 162 -5.86 -8.32 3.06
CA PHE A 162 -5.95 -7.22 4.01
C PHE A 162 -5.46 -7.61 5.41
N THR A 163 -5.92 -8.75 5.93
CA THR A 163 -5.50 -9.25 7.25
C THR A 163 -3.98 -9.49 7.29
N ALA A 164 -3.43 -10.08 6.23
CA ALA A 164 -1.98 -10.26 6.08
C ALA A 164 -1.25 -8.92 5.95
N ALA A 165 -1.79 -7.96 5.18
CA ALA A 165 -1.21 -6.64 4.97
C ALA A 165 -1.16 -5.80 6.25
N VAL A 166 -2.27 -5.71 6.99
CA VAL A 166 -2.33 -5.01 8.29
C VAL A 166 -1.30 -5.62 9.25
N THR A 167 -1.20 -6.96 9.30
CA THR A 167 -0.19 -7.63 10.14
C THR A 167 1.24 -7.28 9.69
N ALA A 168 1.50 -7.29 8.38
CA ALA A 168 2.81 -6.97 7.83
C ALA A 168 3.20 -5.50 8.06
N VAL A 169 2.25 -4.55 7.90
CA VAL A 169 2.42 -3.12 8.19
C VAL A 169 2.76 -2.90 9.66
N ALA A 170 1.99 -3.50 10.58
CA ALA A 170 2.23 -3.45 12.02
C ALA A 170 3.66 -3.90 12.38
N LEU A 171 4.06 -5.07 11.89
CA LEU A 171 5.38 -5.65 12.15
C LEU A 171 6.50 -4.80 11.55
N THR A 172 6.30 -4.28 10.33
CA THR A 172 7.27 -3.39 9.67
C THR A 172 7.44 -2.10 10.46
N TYR A 173 6.34 -1.47 10.88
CA TYR A 173 6.38 -0.26 11.69
C TYR A 173 7.15 -0.46 13.00
N LEU A 174 6.83 -1.51 13.76
CA LEU A 174 7.49 -1.80 15.03
C LEU A 174 8.99 -2.10 14.85
N LYS A 175 9.36 -2.81 13.78
CA LYS A 175 10.77 -3.06 13.43
C LYS A 175 11.47 -1.77 13.04
N ALA A 176 10.83 -0.94 12.21
CA ALA A 176 11.39 0.35 11.76
C ALA A 176 11.61 1.30 12.95
N VAL A 177 10.63 1.44 13.87
CA VAL A 177 10.81 2.21 15.11
C VAL A 177 12.00 1.69 15.91
N GLY A 178 12.14 0.37 16.05
CA GLY A 178 13.26 -0.24 16.79
C GLY A 178 14.64 0.06 16.22
N ILE A 179 14.75 0.22 14.89
CA ILE A 179 16.02 0.42 14.17
C ILE A 179 16.34 1.91 13.95
N PHE A 180 15.31 2.69 13.61
CA PHE A 180 15.48 4.08 13.15
C PHE A 180 15.24 5.12 14.24
N CYS A 181 14.59 4.78 15.38
CA CYS A 181 14.30 5.73 16.45
C CYS A 181 15.06 5.40 17.71
N GLU A 182 15.80 6.39 18.23
CA GLU A 182 16.48 6.30 19.53
C GLU A 182 15.57 6.83 20.64
N LYS A 183 15.37 6.01 21.72
CA LYS A 183 14.55 6.38 22.88
C LYS A 183 13.19 7.00 22.49
N PRO A 184 12.39 6.35 21.62
CA PRO A 184 11.14 6.92 21.14
C PRO A 184 10.14 7.10 22.28
N ASN A 185 9.36 8.19 22.24
CA ASN A 185 8.27 8.40 23.19
C ASN A 185 7.16 7.36 22.98
N LYS A 186 6.70 6.77 24.08
CA LYS A 186 5.72 5.68 24.05
C LYS A 186 4.40 6.09 23.39
N ALA A 187 3.84 7.26 23.74
CA ALA A 187 2.57 7.72 23.18
C ALA A 187 2.69 8.01 21.68
N LEU A 188 3.78 8.68 21.23
CA LEU A 188 3.99 8.94 19.82
C LEU A 188 4.11 7.65 19.00
N VAL A 189 4.68 6.57 19.57
CA VAL A 189 4.73 5.28 18.88
C VAL A 189 3.35 4.64 18.80
N PHE A 190 2.48 4.77 19.81
CA PHE A 190 1.11 4.26 19.75
C PHE A 190 0.24 5.02 18.74
N PHE A 191 0.28 6.36 18.78
CA PHE A 191 -0.44 7.17 17.78
C PHE A 191 0.14 6.99 16.38
N GLY A 192 1.45 6.84 16.27
CA GLY A 192 2.13 6.52 15.00
C GLY A 192 1.72 5.16 14.44
N PHE A 193 1.51 4.15 15.28
CA PHE A 193 0.97 2.86 14.86
C PHE A 193 -0.41 3.04 14.20
N ALA A 194 -1.34 3.72 14.87
CA ALA A 194 -2.66 3.99 14.32
C ALA A 194 -2.60 4.83 13.03
N ALA A 195 -1.71 5.83 12.97
CA ALA A 195 -1.52 6.65 11.78
C ALA A 195 -0.98 5.87 10.58
N VAL A 196 -0.03 4.95 10.80
CA VAL A 196 0.55 4.11 9.73
C VAL A 196 -0.45 3.07 9.25
N GLU A 197 -1.18 2.41 10.17
CA GLU A 197 -2.19 1.42 9.80
C GLU A 197 -3.31 2.05 8.96
N SER A 198 -3.94 3.11 9.45
CA SER A 198 -5.04 3.78 8.74
C SER A 198 -4.55 4.52 7.50
N GLY A 199 -3.39 5.19 7.60
CA GLY A 199 -2.80 5.97 6.51
C GLY A 199 -2.22 5.11 5.39
N SER A 200 -2.07 3.79 5.57
CA SER A 200 -1.80 2.85 4.48
C SER A 200 -2.95 2.74 3.47
N LEU A 201 -4.13 3.29 3.81
CA LEU A 201 -5.39 3.23 3.07
C LEU A 201 -5.95 1.81 2.85
N LEU A 202 -5.41 0.78 3.52
CA LEU A 202 -5.87 -0.60 3.41
C LEU A 202 -7.36 -0.76 3.75
N PHE A 203 -7.85 -0.03 4.76
CA PHE A 203 -9.26 -0.06 5.15
C PHE A 203 -10.17 0.49 4.05
N MET A 204 -9.80 1.60 3.43
CA MET A 204 -10.52 2.18 2.28
C MET A 204 -10.49 1.22 1.09
N LEU A 205 -9.34 0.62 0.79
CA LEU A 205 -9.24 -0.36 -0.30
C LEU A 205 -10.16 -1.56 -0.09
N LEU A 206 -10.35 -2.01 1.16
CA LEU A 206 -11.23 -3.14 1.47
C LEU A 206 -12.71 -2.82 1.18
N THR A 207 -13.15 -1.56 1.29
CA THR A 207 -14.56 -1.18 1.08
C THR A 207 -15.09 -1.45 -0.32
N SER A 208 -14.20 -1.53 -1.31
CA SER A 208 -14.52 -1.68 -2.74
C SER A 208 -13.81 -2.89 -3.32
N ALA A 209 -13.83 -4.00 -2.61
CA ALA A 209 -13.11 -5.23 -2.94
C ALA A 209 -13.47 -5.77 -4.33
N ASP A 210 -12.63 -5.48 -5.30
CA ASP A 210 -12.65 -6.00 -6.66
C ASP A 210 -11.24 -6.32 -7.17
N MET A 211 -11.11 -6.62 -8.46
CA MET A 211 -9.82 -6.96 -9.07
C MET A 211 -8.77 -5.84 -8.96
N TYR A 212 -9.17 -4.58 -8.99
CA TYR A 212 -8.25 -3.44 -8.91
C TYR A 212 -7.67 -3.30 -7.51
N TYR A 213 -8.54 -3.39 -6.50
CA TYR A 213 -8.16 -3.25 -5.09
C TYR A 213 -7.40 -4.48 -4.59
N THR A 214 -7.74 -5.67 -5.10
CA THR A 214 -6.99 -6.92 -4.83
C THR A 214 -5.50 -6.77 -5.18
N ALA A 215 -5.18 -6.20 -6.35
CA ALA A 215 -3.79 -5.99 -6.78
C ALA A 215 -3.04 -5.05 -5.84
N VAL A 216 -3.68 -3.93 -5.40
CA VAL A 216 -3.05 -2.93 -4.52
C VAL A 216 -2.85 -3.49 -3.12
N ILE A 217 -3.88 -4.11 -2.51
CA ILE A 217 -3.78 -4.73 -1.17
C ILE A 217 -2.67 -5.78 -1.16
N SER A 218 -2.59 -6.63 -2.20
CA SER A 218 -1.53 -7.63 -2.38
C SER A 218 -0.16 -6.96 -2.45
N GLY A 219 -0.03 -5.88 -3.23
CA GLY A 219 1.21 -5.11 -3.35
C GLY A 219 1.68 -4.53 -2.02
N VAL A 220 0.80 -3.87 -1.25
CA VAL A 220 1.12 -3.33 0.09
C VAL A 220 1.51 -4.46 1.05
N CYS A 221 0.80 -5.60 1.01
CA CYS A 221 1.10 -6.77 1.84
C CYS A 221 2.55 -7.24 1.62
N PHE A 222 2.91 -7.54 0.38
CA PHE A 222 4.21 -8.13 0.10
C PHE A 222 5.36 -7.13 0.15
N LEU A 223 5.13 -5.84 -0.17
CA LEU A 223 6.10 -4.78 0.07
C LEU A 223 6.40 -4.61 1.56
N SER A 224 5.35 -4.64 2.40
CA SER A 224 5.53 -4.57 3.86
C SER A 224 6.29 -5.78 4.39
N LEU A 225 5.96 -6.99 3.93
CA LEU A 225 6.70 -8.22 4.29
C LEU A 225 8.15 -8.15 3.84
N PHE A 226 8.42 -7.65 2.62
CA PHE A 226 9.80 -7.43 2.15
C PHE A 226 10.58 -6.52 3.09
N MET A 227 10.00 -5.38 3.48
CA MET A 227 10.64 -4.46 4.42
C MET A 227 10.81 -5.08 5.79
N MET A 228 9.78 -5.76 6.31
CA MET A 228 9.82 -6.42 7.62
C MET A 228 10.93 -7.46 7.70
N PHE A 229 11.02 -8.37 6.71
CA PHE A 229 12.07 -9.39 6.69
C PHE A 229 13.47 -8.79 6.47
N SER A 230 13.60 -7.74 5.64
CA SER A 230 14.88 -7.04 5.47
C SER A 230 15.36 -6.42 6.77
N LEU A 231 14.49 -5.74 7.52
CA LEU A 231 14.79 -5.15 8.82
C LEU A 231 15.06 -6.24 9.87
N ALA A 232 14.32 -7.35 9.87
CA ALA A 232 14.54 -8.47 10.77
C ALA A 232 15.91 -9.13 10.52
N ALA A 233 16.27 -9.37 9.26
CA ALA A 233 17.57 -9.93 8.88
C ALA A 233 18.74 -9.06 9.37
N TYR A 234 18.60 -7.73 9.33
CA TYR A 234 19.61 -6.79 9.82
C TYR A 234 19.92 -7.00 11.32
N GLU A 235 18.89 -7.21 12.15
CA GLU A 235 19.04 -7.40 13.60
C GLU A 235 19.54 -8.79 14.01
N LYS A 236 19.36 -9.83 13.17
CA LYS A 236 19.72 -11.22 13.53
C LYS A 236 21.21 -11.43 13.67
N LYS A 237 21.61 -12.07 14.78
CA LYS A 237 23.00 -12.50 15.03
C LYS A 237 23.29 -13.91 14.49
N LYS A 238 22.31 -14.83 14.59
CA LYS A 238 22.45 -16.21 14.08
C LYS A 238 22.38 -16.25 12.56
N THR A 239 23.40 -16.83 11.91
CA THR A 239 23.51 -16.88 10.44
C THR A 239 22.29 -17.53 9.78
N ALA A 240 21.84 -18.68 10.26
CA ALA A 240 20.70 -19.37 9.69
C ALA A 240 19.41 -18.51 9.71
N ALA A 241 19.13 -17.86 10.85
CA ALA A 241 17.96 -16.98 10.97
C ALA A 241 18.08 -15.73 10.06
N LYS A 242 19.30 -15.15 9.94
CA LYS A 242 19.56 -14.04 9.02
C LYS A 242 19.32 -14.44 7.57
N CYS A 243 19.83 -15.61 7.14
CA CYS A 243 19.64 -16.14 5.80
C CYS A 243 18.16 -16.46 5.52
N ALA A 244 17.42 -17.01 6.48
CA ALA A 244 15.99 -17.26 6.36
C ALA A 244 15.21 -15.96 6.14
N ASP A 245 15.48 -14.91 6.95
CA ASP A 245 14.81 -13.62 6.79
C ASP A 245 15.15 -12.99 5.42
N PHE A 246 16.39 -13.06 4.93
CA PHE A 246 16.74 -12.59 3.58
C PHE A 246 16.07 -13.41 2.49
N PHE A 247 15.92 -14.71 2.64
CA PHE A 247 15.20 -15.57 1.70
C PHE A 247 13.72 -15.17 1.60
N PHE A 248 13.05 -14.97 2.73
CA PHE A 248 11.66 -14.51 2.74
C PHE A 248 11.52 -13.05 2.25
N ALA A 249 12.51 -12.20 2.46
CA ALA A 249 12.55 -10.88 1.84
C ALA A 249 12.59 -10.99 0.31
N GLY A 250 13.43 -11.88 -0.24
CA GLY A 250 13.50 -12.13 -1.68
C GLY A 250 12.16 -12.64 -2.26
N ILE A 251 11.52 -13.61 -1.60
CA ILE A 251 10.18 -14.10 -1.99
C ILE A 251 9.18 -12.94 -1.97
N SER A 252 9.17 -12.13 -0.90
CA SER A 252 8.23 -11.03 -0.74
C SER A 252 8.42 -9.97 -1.83
N LEU A 253 9.66 -9.67 -2.23
CA LEU A 253 9.95 -8.76 -3.35
C LEU A 253 9.38 -9.29 -4.67
N VAL A 254 9.60 -10.56 -4.96
CA VAL A 254 9.04 -11.22 -6.16
C VAL A 254 7.52 -11.12 -6.17
N LEU A 255 6.87 -11.45 -5.05
CA LEU A 255 5.41 -11.38 -4.93
C LEU A 255 4.90 -9.93 -5.01
N THR A 256 5.70 -8.93 -4.60
CA THR A 256 5.36 -7.51 -4.83
C THR A 256 5.36 -7.18 -6.31
N VAL A 257 6.41 -7.57 -7.06
CA VAL A 257 6.48 -7.37 -8.52
C VAL A 257 5.31 -8.06 -9.21
N MET A 258 5.02 -9.31 -8.84
CA MET A 258 3.92 -10.11 -9.40
C MET A 258 2.53 -9.66 -8.90
N SER A 259 2.43 -8.73 -7.95
CA SER A 259 1.19 -8.05 -7.57
C SER A 259 1.01 -6.75 -8.34
N ARG A 260 2.03 -5.88 -8.25
CA ARG A 260 1.98 -4.50 -8.75
C ARG A 260 3.40 -3.97 -9.01
N PRO A 261 3.89 -4.04 -10.25
CA PRO A 261 5.28 -3.68 -10.59
C PRO A 261 5.68 -2.25 -10.17
N ASN A 262 4.77 -1.25 -10.31
CA ASN A 262 5.05 0.14 -9.92
C ASN A 262 5.37 0.24 -8.42
N MET A 263 4.60 -0.45 -7.57
CA MET A 263 4.83 -0.46 -6.12
C MET A 263 6.15 -1.13 -5.74
N ALA A 264 6.60 -2.11 -6.51
CA ALA A 264 7.88 -2.78 -6.26
C ALA A 264 9.09 -1.85 -6.35
N LEU A 265 8.98 -0.71 -7.05
CA LEU A 265 10.02 0.33 -7.06
C LEU A 265 10.31 0.89 -5.68
N MET A 266 9.33 0.87 -4.76
CA MET A 266 9.54 1.26 -3.36
C MET A 266 10.58 0.39 -2.64
N SER A 267 10.85 -0.82 -3.12
CA SER A 267 11.86 -1.72 -2.53
C SER A 267 13.27 -1.12 -2.54
N VAL A 268 13.56 -0.17 -3.44
CA VAL A 268 14.84 0.56 -3.52
C VAL A 268 15.19 1.25 -2.19
N ILE A 269 14.19 1.57 -1.37
CA ILE A 269 14.37 2.16 -0.03
C ILE A 269 15.25 1.28 0.88
N MET A 270 15.24 -0.04 0.67
CA MET A 270 16.04 -0.97 1.48
C MET A 270 17.47 -1.17 0.95
N VAL A 271 17.83 -0.67 -0.23
CA VAL A 271 19.19 -0.83 -0.82
C VAL A 271 20.29 -0.37 0.14
N PRO A 272 20.19 0.81 0.82
CA PRO A 272 21.24 1.23 1.76
C PRO A 272 21.47 0.24 2.91
N LEU A 273 20.40 -0.43 3.38
CA LEU A 273 20.51 -1.46 4.42
C LEU A 273 21.30 -2.68 3.90
N TYR A 274 21.01 -3.15 2.69
CA TYR A 274 21.73 -4.27 2.08
C TYR A 274 23.21 -3.93 1.85
N LEU A 275 23.50 -2.73 1.33
CA LEU A 275 24.87 -2.26 1.17
C LEU A 275 25.60 -2.16 2.51
N ASN A 276 24.93 -1.67 3.55
CA ASN A 276 25.49 -1.63 4.89
C ASN A 276 25.88 -3.04 5.39
N VAL A 277 24.99 -4.04 5.24
CA VAL A 277 25.28 -5.44 5.63
C VAL A 277 26.51 -5.96 4.89
N LEU A 278 26.70 -5.64 3.62
CA LEU A 278 27.85 -6.06 2.81
C LEU A 278 29.15 -5.35 3.24
N CYS A 279 29.05 -4.07 3.60
CA CYS A 279 30.23 -3.26 3.98
C CYS A 279 30.67 -3.45 5.43
N ARG A 280 29.86 -4.05 6.31
CA ARG A 280 30.19 -4.27 7.73
C ARG A 280 31.41 -5.18 7.88
N LYS A 281 32.40 -4.72 8.65
CA LYS A 281 33.66 -5.46 8.90
C LYS A 281 33.51 -6.58 9.97
N ASP A 282 32.52 -6.45 10.86
CA ASP A 282 32.23 -7.40 11.93
C ASP A 282 31.50 -8.67 11.45
N ILE A 283 31.02 -8.69 10.19
CA ILE A 283 30.35 -9.85 9.58
C ILE A 283 31.35 -10.63 8.71
N LYS A 284 31.53 -11.93 8.99
CA LYS A 284 32.39 -12.83 8.22
C LYS A 284 31.93 -12.88 6.75
N THR A 285 32.90 -12.90 5.82
CA THR A 285 32.62 -12.94 4.36
C THR A 285 31.68 -14.08 3.96
N LYS A 286 31.85 -15.28 4.54
CA LYS A 286 30.93 -16.42 4.33
C LYS A 286 29.49 -16.10 4.68
N VAL A 287 29.25 -15.37 5.78
CA VAL A 287 27.88 -14.98 6.19
C VAL A 287 27.28 -13.96 5.23
N LYS A 288 28.09 -13.00 4.77
CA LYS A 288 27.67 -12.03 3.74
C LYS A 288 27.26 -12.74 2.46
N LEU A 289 28.11 -13.64 1.96
CA LEU A 289 27.83 -14.39 0.74
C LEU A 289 26.56 -15.24 0.86
N LEU A 290 26.39 -15.97 1.97
CA LEU A 290 25.18 -16.75 2.22
C LEU A 290 23.93 -15.85 2.29
N SER A 291 24.02 -14.66 2.89
CA SER A 291 22.91 -13.70 2.96
C SER A 291 22.51 -13.20 1.57
N VAL A 292 23.50 -12.86 0.72
CA VAL A 292 23.26 -12.44 -0.66
C VAL A 292 22.62 -13.57 -1.47
N LEU A 293 23.17 -14.78 -1.37
CA LEU A 293 22.62 -15.93 -2.10
C LEU A 293 21.19 -16.27 -1.64
N SER A 294 20.94 -16.20 -0.33
CA SER A 294 19.58 -16.43 0.22
C SER A 294 18.56 -15.46 -0.32
N PHE A 295 18.93 -14.18 -0.48
CA PHE A 295 18.05 -13.16 -1.08
C PHE A 295 17.95 -13.31 -2.60
N ALA A 296 19.10 -13.47 -3.27
CA ALA A 296 19.18 -13.46 -4.72
C ALA A 296 18.51 -14.68 -5.37
N LEU A 297 18.57 -15.85 -4.73
CA LEU A 297 18.02 -17.09 -5.28
C LEU A 297 16.51 -16.97 -5.58
N PRO A 298 15.64 -16.64 -4.62
CA PRO A 298 14.21 -16.49 -4.91
C PRO A 298 13.95 -15.34 -5.89
N VAL A 299 14.71 -14.25 -5.83
CA VAL A 299 14.56 -13.13 -6.79
C VAL A 299 14.90 -13.58 -8.20
N PHE A 300 15.97 -14.31 -8.39
CA PHE A 300 16.36 -14.84 -9.70
C PHE A 300 15.30 -15.80 -10.25
N VAL A 301 14.86 -16.77 -9.45
CA VAL A 301 13.82 -17.74 -9.85
C VAL A 301 12.52 -17.03 -10.20
N GLY A 302 12.09 -16.07 -9.37
CA GLY A 302 10.87 -15.31 -9.60
C GLY A 302 10.96 -14.40 -10.83
N ALA A 303 12.11 -13.75 -11.05
CA ALA A 303 12.33 -12.94 -12.23
C ALA A 303 12.31 -13.80 -13.52
N ALA A 304 12.99 -14.95 -13.50
CA ALA A 304 12.97 -15.89 -14.64
C ALA A 304 11.54 -16.37 -14.93
N PHE A 305 10.77 -16.72 -13.89
CA PHE A 305 9.37 -17.10 -14.05
C PHE A 305 8.53 -15.95 -14.63
N GLN A 306 8.66 -14.72 -14.11
CA GLN A 306 7.90 -13.56 -14.59
C GLN A 306 8.25 -13.23 -16.05
N MET A 307 9.53 -13.31 -16.42
CA MET A 307 9.99 -13.10 -17.79
C MET A 307 9.41 -14.16 -18.74
N TRP A 308 9.45 -15.45 -18.34
CA TRP A 308 8.80 -16.52 -19.10
C TRP A 308 7.30 -16.28 -19.22
N TYR A 309 6.61 -15.92 -18.14
CA TYR A 309 5.17 -15.68 -18.11
C TYR A 309 4.75 -14.50 -19.01
N ASN A 310 5.56 -13.44 -19.04
CA ASN A 310 5.34 -12.32 -19.94
C ASN A 310 5.55 -12.73 -21.41
N TYR A 311 6.65 -13.42 -21.70
CA TYR A 311 6.97 -13.87 -23.04
C TYR A 311 5.91 -14.82 -23.62
N ALA A 312 5.45 -15.77 -22.82
CA ALA A 312 4.43 -16.74 -23.22
C ALA A 312 3.05 -16.11 -23.50
N ARG A 313 2.77 -14.91 -22.97
CA ARG A 313 1.51 -14.18 -23.23
C ARG A 313 1.63 -13.09 -24.29
N PHE A 314 2.74 -12.36 -24.29
CA PHE A 314 2.90 -11.11 -25.04
C PHE A 314 4.15 -11.08 -25.93
N SER A 315 4.82 -12.22 -26.13
CA SER A 315 6.04 -12.34 -26.98
C SER A 315 7.18 -11.39 -26.57
N SER A 316 7.15 -10.87 -25.34
CA SER A 316 8.18 -9.99 -24.78
C SER A 316 8.37 -10.25 -23.29
N VAL A 317 9.63 -10.39 -22.85
CA VAL A 317 9.97 -10.69 -21.46
C VAL A 317 9.65 -9.52 -20.50
N PHE A 318 9.57 -8.29 -21.00
CA PHE A 318 9.33 -7.07 -20.21
C PHE A 318 7.91 -6.51 -20.37
N ASP A 319 7.06 -7.12 -21.19
CA ASP A 319 5.69 -6.65 -21.38
C ASP A 319 4.72 -7.33 -20.42
N PHE A 320 4.10 -6.52 -19.57
CA PHE A 320 3.09 -6.96 -18.59
C PHE A 320 1.66 -6.95 -19.17
N GLY A 321 1.49 -6.56 -20.44
CA GLY A 321 0.20 -6.52 -21.14
C GLY A 321 -0.64 -5.26 -20.89
N SER A 322 -0.10 -4.26 -20.20
CA SER A 322 -0.84 -3.04 -19.89
C SER A 322 -1.19 -2.22 -21.14
N ALA A 323 -0.36 -2.25 -22.17
CA ALA A 323 -0.62 -1.53 -23.42
C ALA A 323 -1.81 -2.10 -24.23
N TYR A 324 -2.19 -3.34 -23.98
CA TYR A 324 -3.26 -4.05 -24.73
C TYR A 324 -4.61 -4.00 -24.04
N GLN A 325 -4.79 -3.16 -23.05
CA GLN A 325 -6.03 -3.07 -22.26
C GLN A 325 -7.19 -2.52 -23.09
N LEU A 326 -8.33 -3.17 -23.00
CA LEU A 326 -9.61 -2.67 -23.50
C LEU A 326 -10.31 -1.83 -22.41
N THR A 327 -9.86 -0.60 -22.23
CA THR A 327 -10.28 0.27 -21.12
C THR A 327 -10.81 1.63 -21.59
N VAL A 328 -10.84 2.63 -20.72
CA VAL A 328 -11.40 3.98 -20.99
C VAL A 328 -10.72 4.77 -22.11
N ALA A 329 -9.45 4.45 -22.39
CA ALA A 329 -8.64 5.11 -23.40
C ALA A 329 -7.61 4.14 -23.98
N ASP A 330 -6.97 4.52 -25.08
CA ASP A 330 -5.90 3.77 -25.70
C ASP A 330 -4.60 3.95 -24.90
N VAL A 331 -4.35 3.02 -23.98
CA VAL A 331 -3.21 3.04 -23.06
C VAL A 331 -1.88 2.82 -23.81
N SER A 332 -1.89 2.25 -25.02
CA SER A 332 -0.69 2.09 -25.83
C SER A 332 -0.02 3.42 -26.19
N LYS A 333 -0.76 4.52 -26.13
CA LYS A 333 -0.29 5.88 -26.38
C LYS A 333 0.28 6.58 -25.14
N TYR A 334 0.17 5.96 -23.96
CA TYR A 334 0.68 6.56 -22.72
C TYR A 334 2.18 6.38 -22.62
N ALA A 335 2.86 7.45 -22.23
CA ALA A 335 4.29 7.47 -22.04
C ALA A 335 4.67 8.31 -20.83
N VAL A 336 5.82 8.02 -20.25
CA VAL A 336 6.41 8.86 -19.22
C VAL A 336 6.78 10.20 -19.82
N THR A 337 6.10 11.28 -19.41
CA THR A 337 6.31 12.62 -19.94
C THR A 337 6.51 13.63 -18.81
N PRO A 338 7.61 14.43 -18.84
CA PRO A 338 7.91 15.41 -17.79
C PRO A 338 6.79 16.42 -17.54
N VAL A 339 5.94 16.69 -18.51
CA VAL A 339 4.84 17.68 -18.38
C VAL A 339 3.83 17.25 -17.30
N LEU A 340 3.76 15.95 -16.99
CA LEU A 340 2.87 15.41 -15.95
C LEU A 340 3.48 15.44 -14.53
N PHE A 341 4.71 15.89 -14.37
CA PHE A 341 5.37 15.92 -13.05
C PHE A 341 4.65 16.84 -12.05
N LEU A 342 4.42 18.10 -12.42
CA LEU A 342 3.70 19.06 -11.55
C LEU A 342 2.25 18.64 -11.28
N PRO A 343 1.46 18.19 -12.28
CA PRO A 343 0.17 17.54 -12.03
C PRO A 343 0.24 16.37 -11.04
N ALA A 344 1.26 15.50 -11.13
CA ALA A 344 1.44 14.40 -10.19
C ALA A 344 1.66 14.94 -8.76
N ILE A 345 2.54 15.93 -8.58
CA ILE A 345 2.75 16.57 -7.28
C ILE A 345 1.45 17.16 -6.74
N TYR A 346 0.67 17.87 -7.56
CA TYR A 346 -0.58 18.44 -7.11
C TYR A 346 -1.57 17.36 -6.66
N HIS A 347 -1.89 16.40 -7.52
CA HIS A 347 -2.94 15.41 -7.24
C HIS A 347 -2.58 14.42 -6.14
N TYR A 348 -1.34 13.94 -6.14
CA TYR A 348 -0.91 12.90 -5.18
C TYR A 348 -0.44 13.47 -3.84
N PHE A 349 -0.05 14.77 -3.77
CA PHE A 349 0.47 15.33 -2.53
C PHE A 349 -0.39 16.46 -1.97
N LEU A 350 -0.91 17.36 -2.80
CA LEU A 350 -1.47 18.64 -2.38
C LEU A 350 -3.00 18.75 -2.50
N GLN A 351 -3.65 17.96 -3.36
CA GLN A 351 -5.09 18.10 -3.62
C GLN A 351 -5.89 17.97 -2.33
N LEU A 352 -6.66 19.03 -2.01
CA LEU A 352 -7.51 19.03 -0.83
C LEU A 352 -8.79 18.21 -1.07
N PRO A 353 -9.33 17.55 -0.04
CA PRO A 353 -10.64 16.94 -0.08
C PRO A 353 -11.73 18.02 -0.04
N ASP A 354 -12.97 17.63 -0.37
CA ASP A 354 -14.15 18.45 -0.18
C ASP A 354 -14.66 18.28 1.25
N PHE A 355 -14.79 19.39 2.01
CA PHE A 355 -15.37 19.37 3.34
C PHE A 355 -16.86 19.70 3.27
N LYS A 356 -17.70 18.89 3.93
CA LYS A 356 -19.14 19.05 4.01
C LYS A 356 -19.63 18.98 5.46
N THR A 357 -20.83 19.49 5.72
CA THR A 357 -21.47 19.40 7.05
C THR A 357 -22.11 18.04 7.32
N GLU A 358 -22.23 17.20 6.30
CA GLU A 358 -22.77 15.84 6.36
C GLU A 358 -21.67 14.84 6.62
N PHE A 359 -21.96 13.81 7.44
CA PHE A 359 -21.02 12.71 7.69
C PHE A 359 -20.67 11.99 6.37
N PRO A 360 -19.41 11.64 6.14
CA PRO A 360 -18.24 11.67 7.05
C PRO A 360 -17.49 13.01 7.13
N PHE A 361 -18.06 14.13 6.75
CA PHE A 361 -17.54 15.50 6.80
C PHE A 361 -16.37 15.78 5.85
N PHE A 362 -15.82 14.74 5.28
CA PHE A 362 -14.64 14.70 4.45
C PHE A 362 -14.94 13.82 3.23
N HIS A 363 -14.81 14.37 2.03
CA HIS A 363 -15.08 13.67 0.78
C HIS A 363 -13.92 13.80 -0.19
N LEU A 364 -13.67 12.76 -0.97
CA LEU A 364 -12.69 12.84 -2.04
C LEU A 364 -13.12 13.89 -3.07
N SER A 365 -12.21 14.79 -3.42
CA SER A 365 -12.49 15.85 -4.39
C SER A 365 -12.27 15.39 -5.83
N ALA A 366 -13.08 15.88 -6.75
CA ALA A 366 -12.80 15.73 -8.17
C ALA A 366 -11.67 16.67 -8.59
N SER A 367 -10.92 16.28 -9.63
CA SER A 367 -9.95 17.19 -10.21
C SER A 367 -10.64 18.45 -10.72
N ALA A 368 -10.12 19.62 -10.37
CA ALA A 368 -10.58 20.90 -10.90
C ALA A 368 -10.26 21.07 -12.39
N TYR A 369 -9.37 20.26 -12.93
CA TYR A 369 -8.92 20.34 -14.32
C TYR A 369 -9.90 19.64 -15.27
N LYS A 370 -10.72 20.42 -15.98
CA LYS A 370 -11.79 19.92 -16.85
C LYS A 370 -11.32 19.43 -18.23
N GLY A 371 -10.13 19.82 -18.69
CA GLY A 371 -9.63 19.51 -20.03
C GLY A 371 -8.73 18.27 -20.12
N GLY A 372 -8.47 17.59 -19.01
CA GLY A 372 -7.40 16.59 -18.93
C GLY A 372 -6.00 17.20 -19.13
N TYR A 373 -4.96 16.47 -18.84
CA TYR A 373 -3.59 16.90 -19.11
C TYR A 373 -3.12 16.37 -20.46
N LYS A 374 -2.24 17.11 -21.14
CA LYS A 374 -1.66 16.64 -22.40
C LYS A 374 -0.97 15.29 -22.19
N GLY A 375 -1.42 14.28 -22.93
CA GLY A 375 -0.91 12.91 -22.82
C GLY A 375 -1.63 12.04 -21.77
N TYR A 376 -2.59 12.63 -21.01
CA TYR A 376 -3.40 11.87 -20.07
C TYR A 376 -4.77 12.52 -19.82
N ILE A 377 -5.82 11.72 -19.77
CA ILE A 377 -7.22 12.18 -19.67
C ILE A 377 -8.03 11.51 -18.52
N TYR A 378 -7.49 10.51 -17.82
CA TYR A 378 -8.21 9.78 -16.79
C TYR A 378 -7.97 10.38 -15.41
N LEU A 379 -8.93 11.17 -14.93
CA LEU A 379 -8.91 11.82 -13.64
C LEU A 379 -10.17 11.43 -12.86
N THR A 380 -10.01 10.88 -11.66
CA THR A 380 -11.10 10.54 -10.75
C THR A 380 -10.98 11.29 -9.43
N ARG A 381 -11.94 11.07 -8.53
CA ARG A 381 -11.87 11.64 -7.18
C ARG A 381 -10.67 11.09 -6.43
N THR A 382 -9.96 11.98 -5.73
CA THR A 382 -8.81 11.65 -4.88
C THR A 382 -8.62 12.71 -3.80
N MET A 383 -7.59 12.55 -3.01
CA MET A 383 -6.99 13.54 -2.12
C MET A 383 -5.47 13.45 -2.20
N GLY A 384 -4.76 14.50 -1.86
CA GLY A 384 -3.30 14.46 -1.71
C GLY A 384 -2.90 13.78 -0.40
N ILE A 385 -1.72 13.15 -0.39
CA ILE A 385 -1.20 12.40 0.77
C ILE A 385 -1.00 13.29 2.00
N PHE A 386 -0.76 14.61 1.82
CA PHE A 386 -0.58 15.54 2.94
C PHE A 386 -1.87 15.81 3.73
N ASN A 387 -3.03 15.32 3.25
CA ASN A 387 -4.24 15.27 4.06
C ASN A 387 -4.22 14.13 5.10
N LEU A 388 -3.20 13.27 5.05
CA LEU A 388 -2.77 12.42 6.16
C LEU A 388 -1.58 13.10 6.84
N PRO A 389 -1.78 13.93 7.88
CA PRO A 389 -0.77 14.87 8.37
C PRO A 389 0.53 14.22 8.85
N ALA A 390 0.52 12.94 9.20
CA ALA A 390 1.75 12.22 9.52
C ALA A 390 2.77 12.24 8.37
N SER A 391 2.32 12.28 7.11
CA SER A 391 3.18 12.39 5.94
C SER A 391 3.90 13.75 5.84
N LEU A 392 3.37 14.83 6.48
CA LEU A 392 4.07 16.11 6.57
C LEU A 392 5.40 16.00 7.33
N GLY A 393 5.56 14.96 8.15
CA GLY A 393 6.84 14.63 8.76
C GLY A 393 7.98 14.50 7.75
N LEU A 394 7.70 14.17 6.49
CA LEU A 394 8.71 14.10 5.42
C LEU A 394 9.46 15.42 5.24
N PHE A 395 8.82 16.56 5.49
CA PHE A 395 9.50 17.87 5.45
C PHE A 395 10.56 18.04 6.57
N GLY A 396 10.46 17.25 7.63
CA GLY A 396 11.48 17.22 8.69
C GLY A 396 12.75 16.42 8.34
N PHE A 397 12.81 15.83 7.15
CA PHE A 397 13.96 15.04 6.68
C PHE A 397 15.33 15.74 6.83
N PRO A 398 15.52 17.05 6.51
CA PRO A 398 16.79 17.71 6.70
C PRO A 398 17.35 17.62 8.13
N CYS A 399 16.47 17.59 9.14
CA CYS A 399 16.86 17.45 10.53
C CYS A 399 17.42 16.03 10.85
N VAL A 400 17.01 15.00 10.12
CA VAL A 400 17.58 13.65 10.25
C VAL A 400 18.98 13.61 9.65
N LEU A 401 19.25 14.36 8.58
CA LEU A 401 20.57 14.46 7.96
C LEU A 401 21.63 15.12 8.86
N THR A 402 21.23 16.07 9.68
CA THR A 402 22.13 16.83 10.57
C THR A 402 22.51 16.06 11.83
N LYS A 403 21.81 14.97 12.19
CA LYS A 403 22.15 14.12 13.32
C LYS A 403 23.38 13.25 13.03
N LYS A 404 24.08 12.80 14.08
CA LYS A 404 25.13 11.75 14.03
C LYS A 404 24.53 10.36 13.75
N THR A 405 23.65 10.28 12.76
CA THR A 405 22.99 9.04 12.34
C THR A 405 23.86 8.31 11.33
N GLU A 406 23.88 6.99 11.35
CA GLU A 406 24.60 6.17 10.38
C GLU A 406 24.20 6.51 8.93
N ASN A 407 25.18 6.56 8.01
CA ASN A 407 24.95 7.02 6.62
C ASN A 407 23.88 6.18 5.89
N TRP A 408 23.83 4.88 6.12
CA TRP A 408 22.84 4.03 5.49
C TRP A 408 21.41 4.38 5.95
N LYS A 409 21.20 4.73 7.23
CA LYS A 409 19.91 5.19 7.76
C LYS A 409 19.50 6.51 7.11
N ARG A 410 20.44 7.44 6.96
CA ARG A 410 20.19 8.72 6.25
C ARG A 410 19.79 8.49 4.81
N ALA A 411 20.51 7.60 4.09
CA ALA A 411 20.17 7.23 2.72
C ALA A 411 18.79 6.55 2.63
N THR A 412 18.44 5.69 3.58
CA THR A 412 17.11 5.07 3.67
C THR A 412 16.02 6.13 3.86
N PHE A 413 16.21 7.12 4.74
CA PHE A 413 15.26 8.22 4.91
C PHE A 413 15.14 9.08 3.65
N LEU A 414 16.26 9.38 2.97
CA LEU A 414 16.25 10.12 1.69
C LEU A 414 15.40 9.38 0.64
N LEU A 415 15.62 8.07 0.49
CA LEU A 415 14.85 7.26 -0.43
C LEU A 415 13.37 7.15 0.00
N GLY A 416 13.08 7.13 1.30
CA GLY A 416 11.72 7.19 1.84
C GLY A 416 10.97 8.47 1.48
N VAL A 417 11.68 9.58 1.19
CA VAL A 417 11.11 10.84 0.69
C VAL A 417 10.99 10.82 -0.83
N ILE A 418 12.03 10.36 -1.54
CA ILE A 418 12.11 10.46 -3.01
C ILE A 418 11.21 9.43 -3.69
N MET A 419 11.17 8.19 -3.20
CA MET A 419 10.47 7.10 -3.90
C MET A 419 8.96 7.32 -4.00
N PRO A 420 8.23 7.81 -2.98
CA PRO A 420 6.82 8.19 -3.15
C PRO A 420 6.59 9.21 -4.28
N ILE A 421 7.49 10.19 -4.45
CA ILE A 421 7.41 11.18 -5.54
C ILE A 421 7.61 10.50 -6.90
N ALA A 422 8.60 9.62 -7.00
CA ALA A 422 8.90 8.92 -8.25
C ALA A 422 7.75 7.99 -8.67
N VAL A 423 7.17 7.23 -7.73
CA VAL A 423 6.06 6.33 -8.02
C VAL A 423 4.79 7.11 -8.35
N ALA A 424 4.47 8.18 -7.61
CA ALA A 424 3.33 9.05 -7.93
C ALA A 424 3.44 9.64 -9.36
N PHE A 425 4.63 10.03 -9.78
CA PHE A 425 4.87 10.51 -11.14
C PHE A 425 4.64 9.41 -12.19
N LEU A 426 5.13 8.20 -11.94
CA LEU A 426 4.89 7.06 -12.83
C LEU A 426 3.41 6.68 -12.90
N ASP A 427 2.72 6.64 -11.76
CA ASP A 427 1.28 6.35 -11.70
C ASP A 427 0.47 7.41 -12.45
N MET A 428 0.86 8.71 -12.33
CA MET A 428 0.24 9.78 -13.11
C MET A 428 0.41 9.56 -14.62
N CYS A 429 1.59 9.15 -15.05
CA CYS A 429 1.89 8.94 -16.48
C CYS A 429 1.19 7.69 -17.06
N LEU A 430 1.11 6.61 -16.30
CA LEU A 430 0.67 5.30 -16.78
C LEU A 430 -0.75 4.91 -16.38
N GLY A 431 -1.24 5.43 -15.26
CA GLY A 431 -2.54 5.08 -14.68
C GLY A 431 -3.44 6.29 -14.40
N GLY A 432 -2.87 7.46 -14.23
CA GLY A 432 -3.53 8.73 -13.94
C GLY A 432 -3.86 8.99 -12.49
N VAL A 433 -5.00 9.59 -12.22
CA VAL A 433 -5.41 9.99 -10.87
C VAL A 433 -6.59 9.14 -10.40
N ASN A 434 -6.34 8.38 -9.34
CA ASN A 434 -7.36 7.61 -8.64
C ASN A 434 -6.90 7.38 -7.20
N ILE A 435 -7.83 7.36 -6.24
CA ILE A 435 -7.51 7.14 -4.82
C ILE A 435 -6.77 5.79 -4.58
N ARG A 436 -7.05 4.77 -5.37
CA ARG A 436 -6.34 3.48 -5.29
C ARG A 436 -4.85 3.60 -5.63
N TYR A 437 -4.47 4.53 -6.52
CA TYR A 437 -3.06 4.78 -6.85
C TYR A 437 -2.37 5.60 -5.75
N LEU A 438 -3.12 6.44 -5.01
CA LEU A 438 -2.57 7.06 -3.81
C LEU A 438 -2.10 6.00 -2.81
N ALA A 439 -2.77 4.87 -2.71
CA ALA A 439 -2.37 3.77 -1.81
C ALA A 439 -1.02 3.14 -2.19
N ASP A 440 -0.57 3.27 -3.44
CA ASP A 440 0.75 2.78 -3.87
C ASP A 440 1.90 3.51 -3.15
N ILE A 441 1.68 4.77 -2.74
CA ILE A 441 2.67 5.61 -2.06
C ILE A 441 2.36 5.82 -0.57
N ALA A 442 1.10 5.67 -0.16
CA ALA A 442 0.60 6.11 1.13
C ALA A 442 1.31 5.42 2.31
N PHE A 443 1.44 4.09 2.26
CA PHE A 443 2.12 3.33 3.30
C PHE A 443 3.53 3.87 3.58
N ILE A 444 4.33 4.07 2.54
CA ILE A 444 5.73 4.55 2.66
C ILE A 444 5.78 5.99 3.15
N ALA A 445 4.98 6.88 2.57
CA ALA A 445 4.96 8.29 2.94
C ALA A 445 4.57 8.49 4.41
N VAL A 446 3.53 7.80 4.88
CA VAL A 446 3.08 7.90 6.27
C VAL A 446 4.05 7.20 7.23
N LEU A 447 4.62 6.04 6.85
CA LEU A 447 5.63 5.36 7.66
C LEU A 447 6.85 6.26 7.89
N PHE A 448 7.48 6.77 6.83
CA PHE A 448 8.67 7.59 6.97
C PHE A 448 8.38 8.95 7.60
N GLY A 449 7.24 9.57 7.29
CA GLY A 449 6.79 10.79 7.97
C GLY A 449 6.65 10.59 9.47
N THR A 450 6.03 9.49 9.89
CA THR A 450 5.89 9.12 11.32
C THR A 450 7.24 8.88 11.99
N LEU A 451 8.15 8.13 11.35
CA LEU A 451 9.50 7.89 11.88
C LEU A 451 10.28 9.18 12.05
N ILE A 452 10.15 10.12 11.11
CA ILE A 452 10.79 11.43 11.19
C ILE A 452 10.20 12.25 12.34
N ILE A 453 8.87 12.29 12.50
CA ILE A 453 8.20 12.96 13.63
C ILE A 453 8.72 12.44 14.97
N ILE A 454 8.80 11.12 15.15
CA ILE A 454 9.33 10.51 16.38
C ILE A 454 10.78 10.91 16.62
N ASN A 455 11.60 10.97 15.57
CA ASN A 455 13.00 11.39 15.68
C ASN A 455 13.12 12.89 15.98
N LEU A 456 12.30 13.74 15.38
CA LEU A 456 12.25 15.18 15.69
C LEU A 456 11.93 15.42 17.16
N TYR A 457 10.91 14.73 17.68
CA TYR A 457 10.60 14.78 19.10
C TYR A 457 11.78 14.35 19.99
N SER A 458 12.42 13.24 19.66
CA SER A 458 13.58 12.73 20.41
C SER A 458 14.79 13.68 20.37
N ALA A 459 14.84 14.58 19.40
CA ALA A 459 15.89 15.58 19.26
C ALA A 459 15.70 16.80 20.17
N VAL A 460 14.48 17.03 20.68
CA VAL A 460 14.22 18.14 21.61
C VAL A 460 14.90 17.85 22.94
N PRO A 461 15.77 18.75 23.45
CA PRO A 461 16.51 18.55 24.69
C PRO A 461 15.60 18.39 25.91
N ASP A 462 15.94 17.47 26.83
CA ASP A 462 15.15 17.19 28.05
C ASP A 462 15.10 18.35 29.02
N ASN A 463 16.11 19.25 29.00
CA ASN A 463 16.15 20.45 29.84
C ASN A 463 15.16 21.54 29.37
N GLN A 464 14.68 21.51 28.12
CA GLN A 464 13.71 22.44 27.57
C GLN A 464 12.27 21.90 27.78
N LYS A 465 11.84 21.75 29.04
CA LYS A 465 10.57 21.07 29.40
C LYS A 465 9.34 21.61 28.68
N ALA A 466 9.19 22.94 28.59
CA ALA A 466 8.04 23.57 27.94
C ALA A 466 8.03 23.24 26.43
N LEU A 467 9.16 23.43 25.73
CA LEU A 467 9.28 23.12 24.31
C LEU A 467 9.02 21.63 24.04
N LYS A 468 9.55 20.75 24.90
CA LYS A 468 9.35 19.29 24.77
C LYS A 468 7.89 18.90 24.95
N PHE A 469 7.19 19.50 25.91
CA PHE A 469 5.77 19.26 26.09
C PHE A 469 4.94 19.80 24.92
N THR A 470 5.22 21.01 24.43
CA THR A 470 4.56 21.58 23.25
C THR A 470 4.78 20.72 22.01
N ALA A 471 6.03 20.30 21.74
CA ALA A 471 6.32 19.39 20.64
C ALA A 471 5.59 18.06 20.77
N TYR A 472 5.50 17.50 21.97
CA TYR A 472 4.74 16.28 22.24
C TYR A 472 3.27 16.43 21.85
N ILE A 473 2.62 17.53 22.28
CA ILE A 473 1.21 17.79 21.98
C ILE A 473 1.00 17.95 20.46
N ILE A 474 1.83 18.76 19.81
CA ILE A 474 1.72 19.01 18.35
C ILE A 474 1.89 17.70 17.57
N PHE A 475 2.95 16.94 17.87
CA PHE A 475 3.22 15.70 17.13
C PHE A 475 2.18 14.61 17.41
N THR A 476 1.67 14.53 18.64
CA THR A 476 0.56 13.63 18.95
C THR A 476 -0.70 14.00 18.18
N LEU A 477 -1.03 15.30 18.12
CA LEU A 477 -2.17 15.79 17.35
C LEU A 477 -2.03 15.47 15.85
N ILE A 478 -0.85 15.70 15.26
CA ILE A 478 -0.55 15.38 13.86
C ILE A 478 -0.81 13.88 13.60
N LEU A 479 -0.28 12.99 14.44
CA LEU A 479 -0.45 11.56 14.30
C LEU A 479 -1.90 11.12 14.53
N TYR A 480 -2.58 11.70 15.51
CA TYR A 480 -3.99 11.46 15.78
C TYR A 480 -4.89 11.84 14.59
N VAL A 481 -4.75 13.09 14.09
CA VAL A 481 -5.53 13.55 12.94
C VAL A 481 -5.24 12.70 11.70
N SER A 482 -3.98 12.29 11.50
CA SER A 482 -3.63 11.39 10.40
C SER A 482 -4.35 10.05 10.52
N ALA A 483 -4.36 9.44 11.72
CA ALA A 483 -5.07 8.20 11.96
C ALA A 483 -6.57 8.36 11.71
N PHE A 484 -7.13 9.44 12.23
CA PHE A 484 -8.55 9.75 12.12
C PHE A 484 -8.98 9.93 10.64
N VAL A 485 -8.28 10.77 9.87
CA VAL A 485 -8.56 10.97 8.44
C VAL A 485 -8.43 9.66 7.68
N GLY A 486 -7.39 8.86 7.95
CA GLY A 486 -7.23 7.56 7.32
C GLY A 486 -8.42 6.62 7.56
N PHE A 487 -8.99 6.58 8.77
CA PHE A 487 -10.22 5.82 9.05
C PHE A 487 -11.46 6.43 8.41
N LEU A 488 -11.57 7.76 8.32
CA LEU A 488 -12.72 8.42 7.68
C LEU A 488 -12.85 8.09 6.20
N THR A 489 -11.75 7.76 5.51
CA THR A 489 -11.80 7.37 4.09
C THR A 489 -12.67 6.13 3.83
N VAL A 490 -12.92 5.29 4.83
CA VAL A 490 -13.83 4.14 4.76
C VAL A 490 -15.27 4.58 4.50
N PHE A 491 -15.66 5.67 5.15
CA PHE A 491 -17.02 6.19 5.12
C PHE A 491 -17.32 7.04 3.87
N GLU A 492 -16.33 7.25 3.01
CA GLU A 492 -16.54 7.79 1.65
C GLU A 492 -17.38 6.82 0.79
N ASN A 493 -17.37 5.53 1.11
CA ASN A 493 -18.25 4.56 0.51
C ASN A 493 -19.64 4.65 1.18
N GLU A 494 -20.70 4.95 0.38
CA GLU A 494 -22.06 5.17 0.86
C GLU A 494 -22.62 4.02 1.70
N ARG A 495 -22.17 2.78 1.45
CA ARG A 495 -22.58 1.62 2.25
C ARG A 495 -22.26 1.77 3.71
N TYR A 496 -21.14 2.41 4.05
CA TYR A 496 -20.68 2.57 5.42
C TYR A 496 -21.10 3.92 6.02
N SER A 497 -21.23 4.97 5.21
CA SER A 497 -21.68 6.28 5.67
C SER A 497 -23.15 6.27 6.16
N ASN A 498 -24.00 5.48 5.52
CA ASN A 498 -25.42 5.35 5.83
C ASN A 498 -25.72 4.25 6.86
N PHE A 499 -24.67 3.57 7.40
CA PHE A 499 -24.81 2.44 8.32
C PHE A 499 -25.77 1.35 7.85
N SER A 500 -25.98 1.21 6.54
CA SER A 500 -26.91 0.23 5.93
C SER A 500 -26.52 -1.24 6.18
N ILE A 501 -25.36 -1.46 6.80
CA ILE A 501 -24.89 -2.81 7.20
C ILE A 501 -25.61 -3.29 8.47
N LEU A 502 -26.14 -2.37 9.27
CA LEU A 502 -26.82 -2.69 10.53
C LEU A 502 -28.34 -2.81 10.39
N SER A 503 -28.88 -2.50 9.22
CA SER A 503 -30.28 -2.70 8.83
C SER A 503 -30.45 -4.02 8.06
#